data_deaeb54137a5f6ce1872700bce99fbcc
#
_entry.id   deaeb54137a5f6ce1872700bce99fbcc
#
_cell.length_a   1.000
_cell.length_b   1.000
_cell.length_c   1.000
_cell.angle_alpha   90.00
_cell.angle_beta   90.00
_cell.angle_gamma   90.00
#
_symmetry.space_group_name_H-M   'P 1'
#
loop_
_entity.id
_entity.type
_entity.pdbx_description
1 polymer ?
#
loop_
_entity_poly.entity_id
_entity_poly.type
_entity_poly.pdbx_seq_one_letter_code
_entity_poly.pdbx_strand_id
1 'polypeptide(L)'
;PIVVLVDGDTASASEVIAGALQDNDRAVIVGQRTFGKGLVQSVVDLPQGGGLTLTTAKYYTPSGRSIQRDYEHQGAYDYYNHKNDEASSSPNRSKAYISTRERRKVFGGDGILPDVQVKPDEVTKERIALLDPIFFYSQRLIAREPSAISDRDVSDFIDFARAHGNGAHTVT
;
A
#
# COMPACT_ATOMS: atom_id res chain seq x y z
N PRO A 1 12.83 -4.73 18.17
CA PRO A 1 12.16 -3.63 17.46
C PRO A 1 11.55 -4.13 16.16
N ILE A 2 10.40 -3.60 15.79
CA ILE A 2 9.70 -3.88 14.52
C ILE A 2 9.49 -2.54 13.83
N VAL A 3 9.77 -2.49 12.52
CA VAL A 3 9.43 -1.38 11.63
C VAL A 3 8.52 -1.93 10.55
N VAL A 4 7.40 -1.24 10.29
CA VAL A 4 6.44 -1.59 9.24
C VAL A 4 6.45 -0.48 8.20
N LEU A 5 6.72 -0.83 6.96
CA LEU A 5 6.67 0.09 5.83
C LEU A 5 5.27 0.09 5.23
N VAL A 6 4.73 1.27 4.99
CA VAL A 6 3.39 1.47 4.42
C VAL A 6 3.40 2.58 3.37
N ASP A 7 2.45 2.51 2.45
CA ASP A 7 2.24 3.51 1.40
C ASP A 7 0.74 3.73 1.15
N GLY A 8 0.40 4.56 0.17
CA GLY A 8 -0.99 4.86 -0.20
C GLY A 8 -1.76 3.68 -0.78
N ASP A 9 -1.08 2.64 -1.25
CA ASP A 9 -1.68 1.41 -1.80
C ASP A 9 -1.84 0.31 -0.74
N THR A 10 -1.24 0.51 0.44
CA THR A 10 -1.42 -0.37 1.61
C THR A 10 -2.86 -0.31 2.08
N ALA A 11 -3.61 -1.40 1.99
CA ALA A 11 -5.04 -1.43 2.22
C ALA A 11 -5.53 -2.66 3.01
N SER A 12 -6.73 -2.54 3.61
CA SER A 12 -7.51 -3.65 4.18
C SER A 12 -6.76 -4.41 5.29
N ALA A 13 -6.53 -5.73 5.13
CA ALA A 13 -5.87 -6.56 6.13
C ALA A 13 -4.49 -6.05 6.54
N SER A 14 -3.74 -5.46 5.61
CA SER A 14 -2.45 -4.84 5.88
C SER A 14 -2.58 -3.65 6.83
N GLU A 15 -3.65 -2.86 6.67
CA GLU A 15 -3.96 -1.73 7.56
C GLU A 15 -4.38 -2.20 8.96
N VAL A 16 -5.14 -3.31 9.03
CA VAL A 16 -5.54 -3.92 10.31
C VAL A 16 -4.30 -4.34 11.09
N ILE A 17 -3.33 -4.99 10.42
CA ILE A 17 -2.07 -5.41 11.05
C ILE A 17 -1.24 -4.20 11.47
N ALA A 18 -1.02 -3.25 10.56
CA ALA A 18 -0.24 -2.04 10.85
C ALA A 18 -0.85 -1.24 12.00
N GLY A 19 -2.18 -1.05 11.98
CA GLY A 19 -2.92 -0.35 13.03
C GLY A 19 -2.87 -1.05 14.38
N ALA A 20 -2.99 -2.38 14.40
CA ALA A 20 -2.89 -3.15 15.63
C ALA A 20 -1.48 -3.06 16.24
N LEU A 21 -0.44 -3.13 15.43
CA LEU A 21 0.95 -2.98 15.87
C LEU A 21 1.25 -1.57 16.37
N GLN A 22 0.74 -0.54 15.68
CA GLN A 22 0.88 0.85 16.08
C GLN A 22 0.17 1.12 17.40
N ASP A 23 -1.07 0.70 17.54
CA ASP A 23 -1.88 0.95 18.72
C ASP A 23 -1.36 0.22 19.98
N ASN A 24 -0.74 -0.94 19.80
CA ASN A 24 -0.08 -1.68 20.88
C ASN A 24 1.37 -1.21 21.14
N ASP A 25 1.83 -0.15 20.49
CA ASP A 25 3.21 0.35 20.59
C ASP A 25 4.26 -0.75 20.34
N ARG A 26 3.93 -1.65 19.41
CA ARG A 26 4.76 -2.82 19.10
C ARG A 26 5.68 -2.59 17.92
N ALA A 27 5.29 -1.65 17.04
CA ALA A 27 6.07 -1.27 15.85
C ALA A 27 6.07 0.25 15.65
N VAL A 28 7.07 0.72 14.93
CA VAL A 28 7.10 2.04 14.31
C VAL A 28 6.60 1.90 12.87
N ILE A 29 5.60 2.69 12.51
CA ILE A 29 5.05 2.71 11.15
C ILE A 29 5.75 3.81 10.37
N VAL A 30 6.31 3.49 9.21
CA VAL A 30 7.11 4.39 8.38
C VAL A 30 6.57 4.41 6.96
N GLY A 31 6.45 5.57 6.36
CA GLY A 31 6.06 5.71 4.96
C GLY A 31 5.00 6.77 4.73
N GLN A 32 3.94 6.43 4.01
CA GLN A 32 2.84 7.31 3.66
C GLN A 32 1.55 6.85 4.35
N ARG A 33 0.55 7.75 4.40
CA ARG A 33 -0.78 7.38 4.86
C ARG A 33 -1.34 6.25 4.00
N THR A 34 -1.93 5.24 4.63
CA THR A 34 -2.51 4.10 3.95
C THR A 34 -3.86 4.41 3.31
N PHE A 35 -4.40 3.47 2.53
CA PHE A 35 -5.60 3.64 1.73
C PHE A 35 -6.87 4.00 2.53
N GLY A 36 -7.07 3.40 3.70
CA GLY A 36 -8.27 3.62 4.51
C GLY A 36 -9.45 2.70 4.19
N LYS A 37 -9.20 1.39 3.98
CA LYS A 37 -10.25 0.38 3.77
C LYS A 37 -10.43 -0.47 5.03
N GLY A 38 -11.36 -0.08 5.87
CA GLY A 38 -11.67 -0.72 7.15
C GLY A 38 -13.05 -1.39 7.21
N LEU A 39 -13.60 -1.85 6.09
CA LEU A 39 -14.90 -2.52 5.99
C LEU A 39 -14.74 -4.04 5.95
N VAL A 40 -15.61 -4.73 6.68
CA VAL A 40 -15.82 -6.17 6.56
C VAL A 40 -16.91 -6.40 5.51
N GLN A 41 -16.59 -7.20 4.50
CA GLN A 41 -17.50 -7.55 3.42
C GLN A 41 -17.75 -9.05 3.43
N SER A 42 -19.02 -9.43 3.31
CA SER A 42 -19.45 -10.82 3.16
C SER A 42 -20.00 -11.02 1.76
N VAL A 43 -19.64 -12.15 1.15
CA VAL A 43 -20.19 -12.56 -0.13
C VAL A 43 -21.40 -13.46 0.13
N VAL A 44 -22.54 -13.11 -0.45
CA VAL A 44 -23.77 -13.90 -0.43
C VAL A 44 -23.98 -14.47 -1.81
N ASP A 45 -24.02 -15.78 -1.90
CA ASP A 45 -24.31 -16.46 -3.17
C ASP A 45 -25.77 -16.22 -3.59
N LEU A 46 -25.97 -15.87 -4.84
CA LEU A 46 -27.28 -15.67 -5.44
C LEU A 46 -27.65 -16.85 -6.33
N PRO A 47 -28.96 -17.12 -6.54
CA PRO A 47 -29.43 -18.10 -7.55
C PRO A 47 -28.80 -17.80 -8.91
N GLN A 48 -28.49 -18.84 -9.67
CA GLN A 48 -27.92 -18.76 -11.03
C GLN A 48 -26.43 -18.39 -11.08
N GLY A 49 -25.67 -18.56 -9.97
CA GLY A 49 -24.23 -18.37 -9.93
C GLY A 49 -23.77 -16.92 -9.79
N GLY A 50 -24.68 -16.00 -9.46
CA GLY A 50 -24.33 -14.64 -9.08
C GLY A 50 -23.83 -14.53 -7.63
N GLY A 51 -23.11 -13.45 -7.31
CA GLY A 51 -22.69 -13.13 -5.94
C GLY A 51 -22.99 -11.67 -5.59
N LEU A 52 -23.43 -11.43 -4.35
CA LEU A 52 -23.65 -10.11 -3.79
C LEU A 52 -22.64 -9.87 -2.68
N THR A 53 -21.84 -8.80 -2.80
CA THR A 53 -20.94 -8.38 -1.75
C THR A 53 -21.61 -7.31 -0.89
N LEU A 54 -21.78 -7.61 0.40
CA LEU A 54 -22.38 -6.70 1.37
C LEU A 54 -21.36 -6.30 2.45
N THR A 55 -21.34 -5.02 2.77
CA THR A 55 -20.65 -4.54 3.97
C THR A 55 -21.46 -4.89 5.21
N THR A 56 -20.88 -5.68 6.12
CA THR A 56 -21.55 -6.19 7.32
C THR A 56 -20.99 -5.60 8.62
N ALA A 57 -19.75 -5.09 8.61
CA ALA A 57 -19.14 -4.51 9.79
C ALA A 57 -18.00 -3.53 9.41
N LYS A 58 -17.48 -2.84 10.43
CA LYS A 58 -16.27 -1.99 10.35
C LYS A 58 -15.21 -2.55 11.29
N TYR A 59 -13.95 -2.49 10.87
CA TYR A 59 -12.82 -2.78 11.74
C TYR A 59 -12.52 -1.59 12.65
N TYR A 60 -12.26 -1.91 13.91
CA TYR A 60 -11.74 -0.99 14.91
C TYR A 60 -10.42 -1.54 15.46
N THR A 61 -9.44 -0.70 15.59
CA THR A 61 -8.14 -1.06 16.15
C THR A 61 -8.21 -1.15 17.69
N PRO A 62 -7.18 -1.66 18.39
CA PRO A 62 -7.17 -1.75 19.85
C PRO A 62 -7.44 -0.43 20.58
N SER A 63 -7.09 0.72 20.01
CA SER A 63 -7.43 2.04 20.59
C SER A 63 -8.87 2.49 20.34
N GLY A 64 -9.67 1.69 19.62
CA GLY A 64 -11.06 2.00 19.28
C GLY A 64 -11.23 2.92 18.07
N ARG A 65 -10.18 3.23 17.31
CA ARG A 65 -10.29 4.04 16.09
C ARG A 65 -10.70 3.19 14.88
N SER A 66 -11.58 3.74 14.02
CA SER A 66 -11.84 3.20 12.70
C SER A 66 -10.75 3.65 11.74
N ILE A 67 -10.28 2.75 10.88
CA ILE A 67 -9.35 3.06 9.79
C ILE A 67 -10.07 3.44 8.50
N GLN A 68 -11.41 3.23 8.44
CA GLN A 68 -12.20 3.49 7.25
C GLN A 68 -12.23 4.99 6.95
N ARG A 69 -11.79 5.38 5.74
CA ARG A 69 -11.98 6.74 5.23
C ARG A 69 -13.44 6.98 4.84
N ASP A 70 -13.84 8.23 4.87
CA ASP A 70 -15.18 8.64 4.49
C ASP A 70 -15.42 8.38 2.99
N TYR A 71 -16.57 7.76 2.68
CA TYR A 71 -17.02 7.47 1.32
C TYR A 71 -18.47 7.93 1.06
N GLU A 72 -19.12 8.54 2.06
CA GLU A 72 -20.56 8.85 1.99
C GLU A 72 -20.89 9.90 0.91
N HIS A 73 -19.91 10.68 0.49
CA HIS A 73 -20.08 11.75 -0.49
C HIS A 73 -19.26 11.55 -1.76
N GLN A 74 -18.70 10.35 -1.98
CA GLN A 74 -17.84 10.04 -3.12
C GLN A 74 -18.45 8.94 -3.97
N GLY A 75 -18.33 9.07 -5.31
CA GLY A 75 -18.62 7.97 -6.23
C GLY A 75 -17.65 6.80 -6.04
N ALA A 76 -18.09 5.57 -6.38
CA ALA A 76 -17.21 4.41 -6.28
C ALA A 76 -15.91 4.59 -7.09
N TYR A 77 -15.99 5.24 -8.26
CA TYR A 77 -14.83 5.56 -9.07
C TYR A 77 -13.84 6.47 -8.32
N ASP A 78 -14.32 7.54 -7.71
CA ASP A 78 -13.50 8.48 -6.96
C ASP A 78 -12.89 7.82 -5.72
N TYR A 79 -13.67 6.98 -5.02
CA TYR A 79 -13.18 6.22 -3.87
C TYR A 79 -11.99 5.32 -4.20
N TYR A 80 -11.99 4.65 -5.36
CA TYR A 80 -10.92 3.72 -5.76
C TYR A 80 -9.76 4.42 -6.49
N ASN A 81 -10.00 5.55 -7.14
CA ASN A 81 -9.00 6.23 -7.98
C ASN A 81 -8.38 7.47 -7.34
N HIS A 82 -8.77 7.84 -6.13
CA HIS A 82 -8.07 8.88 -5.38
C HIS A 82 -6.65 8.45 -5.06
N LYS A 83 -5.79 8.64 -6.04
CA LYS A 83 -4.36 8.70 -5.83
C LYS A 83 -4.09 10.02 -5.08
N ASN A 84 -3.89 9.88 -3.75
CA ASN A 84 -3.17 10.87 -2.94
C ASN A 84 -3.44 12.34 -3.28
N ASP A 85 -4.66 12.78 -3.24
CA ASP A 85 -4.93 14.20 -3.14
C ASP A 85 -4.39 14.67 -1.78
N GLU A 86 -3.18 15.23 -1.78
CA GLU A 86 -2.60 15.91 -0.60
C GLU A 86 -3.58 16.94 -0.01
N ALA A 87 -4.52 17.43 -0.81
CA ALA A 87 -5.58 18.33 -0.40
C ALA A 87 -6.70 17.66 0.42
N SER A 88 -6.90 16.33 0.33
CA SER A 88 -7.89 15.62 1.15
C SER A 88 -7.33 15.17 2.50
N SER A 89 -6.01 15.16 2.65
CA SER A 89 -5.31 14.83 3.90
C SER A 89 -5.29 15.97 4.90
N SER A 90 -6.40 16.70 5.04
CA SER A 90 -6.51 17.72 6.09
C SER A 90 -6.41 17.04 7.46
N PRO A 91 -5.41 17.37 8.27
CA PRO A 91 -5.27 16.82 9.63
C PRO A 91 -6.52 17.08 10.50
N ASN A 92 -7.40 17.94 10.05
CA ASN A 92 -8.59 18.38 10.76
C ASN A 92 -9.78 17.40 10.67
N ARG A 93 -9.71 16.34 9.83
CA ARG A 93 -10.77 15.32 9.71
C ARG A 93 -10.50 14.06 10.53
N SER A 94 -9.26 13.82 10.94
CA SER A 94 -8.90 12.62 11.68
C SER A 94 -9.10 12.82 13.18
N LYS A 95 -9.96 12.02 13.79
CA LYS A 95 -10.14 11.99 15.25
C LYS A 95 -8.87 11.42 15.89
N ALA A 96 -8.38 12.10 16.93
CA ALA A 96 -7.25 11.64 17.71
C ALA A 96 -7.66 10.58 18.74
N TYR A 97 -6.86 9.54 18.88
CA TYR A 97 -6.97 8.46 19.85
C TYR A 97 -5.64 8.32 20.60
N ILE A 98 -5.61 7.48 21.60
CA ILE A 98 -4.40 7.22 22.39
C ILE A 98 -4.06 5.74 22.27
N SER A 99 -2.80 5.44 21.96
CA SER A 99 -2.28 4.07 21.95
C SER A 99 -2.35 3.40 23.31
N THR A 100 -2.29 2.07 23.35
CA THR A 100 -2.62 1.32 24.55
C THR A 100 -1.53 1.31 25.63
N ARG A 101 -0.26 1.43 25.24
CA ARG A 101 0.88 1.32 26.17
C ARG A 101 1.57 2.66 26.44
N GLU A 102 2.18 3.25 25.41
CA GLU A 102 2.98 4.47 25.55
C GLU A 102 2.13 5.75 25.49
N ARG A 103 0.81 5.59 25.31
CA ARG A 103 -0.14 6.69 25.21
C ARG A 103 0.19 7.71 24.12
N ARG A 104 0.78 7.23 23.00
CA ARG A 104 1.02 8.06 21.82
C ARG A 104 -0.30 8.50 21.20
N LYS A 105 -0.31 9.65 20.56
CA LYS A 105 -1.45 10.06 19.73
C LYS A 105 -1.43 9.29 18.42
N VAL A 106 -2.54 8.63 18.13
CA VAL A 106 -2.81 7.95 16.85
C VAL A 106 -4.09 8.52 16.25
N PHE A 107 -4.27 8.39 14.96
CA PHE A 107 -5.37 9.04 14.25
C PHE A 107 -6.23 8.02 13.51
N GLY A 108 -7.55 8.25 13.46
CA GLY A 108 -8.50 7.37 12.78
C GLY A 108 -9.38 8.14 11.81
N GLY A 109 -10.12 7.39 10.97
CA GLY A 109 -11.08 7.93 10.01
C GLY A 109 -10.52 8.18 8.61
N ASP A 110 -9.22 7.87 8.37
CA ASP A 110 -8.59 8.11 7.06
C ASP A 110 -7.30 7.28 6.94
N GLY A 111 -7.42 5.96 7.01
CA GLY A 111 -6.29 5.05 6.99
C GLY A 111 -5.40 5.12 8.23
N ILE A 112 -4.23 4.52 8.12
CA ILE A 112 -3.18 4.57 9.13
C ILE A 112 -2.21 5.71 8.80
N LEU A 113 -2.10 6.67 9.69
CA LEU A 113 -1.09 7.71 9.58
C LEU A 113 0.23 7.16 10.14
N PRO A 114 1.32 7.12 9.36
CA PRO A 114 2.60 6.62 9.84
C PRO A 114 3.18 7.51 10.94
N ASP A 115 3.98 6.91 11.83
CA ASP A 115 4.71 7.61 12.89
C ASP A 115 5.84 8.46 12.28
N VAL A 116 6.46 7.97 11.20
CA VAL A 116 7.47 8.67 10.42
C VAL A 116 6.98 8.76 8.98
N GLN A 117 6.64 9.98 8.57
CA GLN A 117 6.20 10.24 7.19
C GLN A 117 7.41 10.35 6.26
N VAL A 118 7.33 9.64 5.14
CA VAL A 118 8.32 9.69 4.07
C VAL A 118 7.62 10.13 2.80
N LYS A 119 8.16 11.15 2.13
CA LYS A 119 7.63 11.57 0.82
C LYS A 119 7.84 10.45 -0.18
N PRO A 120 6.84 10.18 -1.05
CA PRO A 120 7.03 9.25 -2.15
C PRO A 120 8.15 9.77 -3.05
N ASP A 121 8.98 8.87 -3.52
CA ASP A 121 9.85 9.17 -4.65
C ASP A 121 8.96 9.43 -5.88
N GLU A 122 9.26 10.49 -6.63
CA GLU A 122 8.59 10.72 -7.90
C GLU A 122 8.86 9.56 -8.85
N VAL A 123 7.78 8.94 -9.30
CA VAL A 123 7.87 7.91 -10.34
C VAL A 123 8.05 8.61 -11.68
N THR A 124 9.30 8.81 -12.08
CA THR A 124 9.62 9.45 -13.35
C THR A 124 9.31 8.51 -14.53
N LYS A 125 9.16 9.09 -15.74
CA LYS A 125 8.95 8.30 -16.96
C LYS A 125 10.10 7.30 -17.19
N GLU A 126 11.32 7.69 -16.83
CA GLU A 126 12.51 6.84 -16.93
C GLU A 126 12.42 5.65 -15.98
N ARG A 127 11.92 5.84 -14.74
CA ARG A 127 11.68 4.74 -13.80
C ARG A 127 10.59 3.79 -14.31
N ILE A 128 9.49 4.32 -14.85
CA ILE A 128 8.43 3.50 -15.45
C ILE A 128 8.99 2.68 -16.61
N ALA A 129 9.81 3.27 -17.45
CA ALA A 129 10.42 2.59 -18.59
C ALA A 129 11.38 1.45 -18.20
N LEU A 130 11.84 1.43 -16.94
CA LEU A 130 12.69 0.34 -16.42
C LEU A 130 11.90 -0.84 -15.86
N LEU A 131 10.59 -0.72 -15.62
CA LEU A 131 9.81 -1.80 -14.98
C LEU A 131 9.83 -3.09 -15.81
N ASP A 132 9.56 -2.98 -17.10
CA ASP A 132 9.58 -4.13 -18.00
C ASP A 132 11.00 -4.73 -18.16
N PRO A 133 12.04 -3.94 -18.44
CA PRO A 133 13.41 -4.46 -18.45
C PRO A 133 13.81 -5.15 -17.13
N ILE A 134 13.47 -4.59 -15.99
CA ILE A 134 13.74 -5.20 -14.67
C ILE A 134 13.04 -6.55 -14.57
N PHE A 135 11.75 -6.62 -14.92
CA PHE A 135 10.97 -7.86 -14.85
C PHE A 135 11.58 -8.96 -15.72
N PHE A 136 11.83 -8.68 -16.99
CA PHE A 136 12.38 -9.69 -17.91
C PHE A 136 13.83 -10.08 -17.60
N TYR A 137 14.66 -9.14 -17.17
CA TYR A 137 16.03 -9.46 -16.78
C TYR A 137 16.08 -10.29 -15.49
N SER A 138 15.24 -9.97 -14.52
CA SER A 138 15.18 -10.74 -13.26
C SER A 138 14.80 -12.20 -13.48
N GLN A 139 13.90 -12.50 -14.42
CA GLN A 139 13.60 -13.89 -14.81
C GLN A 139 14.83 -14.62 -15.37
N ARG A 140 15.63 -13.95 -16.21
CA ARG A 140 16.89 -14.52 -16.74
C ARG A 140 17.94 -14.71 -15.64
N LEU A 141 17.99 -13.78 -14.69
CA LEU A 141 18.91 -13.85 -13.56
C LEU A 141 18.54 -15.01 -12.63
N ILE A 142 17.27 -15.15 -12.27
CA ILE A 142 16.78 -16.24 -11.42
C ILE A 142 17.01 -17.61 -12.06
N ALA A 143 16.87 -17.73 -13.39
CA ALA A 143 17.13 -18.99 -14.10
C ALA A 143 18.60 -19.45 -14.00
N ARG A 144 19.53 -18.59 -13.61
CA ARG A 144 20.94 -18.92 -13.33
C ARG A 144 21.22 -19.30 -11.88
N GLU A 145 20.19 -19.27 -11.01
CA GLU A 145 20.28 -19.57 -9.58
C GLU A 145 21.43 -18.82 -8.85
N PRO A 146 21.53 -17.48 -9.00
CA PRO A 146 22.63 -16.75 -8.38
C PRO A 146 22.45 -16.74 -6.84
N SER A 147 23.53 -16.98 -6.11
CA SER A 147 23.54 -16.88 -4.65
C SER A 147 23.46 -15.44 -4.13
N ALA A 148 23.84 -14.47 -4.96
CA ALA A 148 23.75 -13.03 -4.72
C ALA A 148 23.81 -12.26 -6.05
N ILE A 149 23.28 -11.04 -6.06
CA ILE A 149 23.42 -10.10 -7.18
C ILE A 149 24.81 -9.46 -7.09
N SER A 150 25.57 -9.50 -8.17
CA SER A 150 26.90 -8.92 -8.28
C SER A 150 26.88 -7.61 -9.09
N ASP A 151 27.96 -6.82 -9.00
CA ASP A 151 28.13 -5.61 -9.83
C ASP A 151 28.10 -5.93 -11.33
N ARG A 152 28.51 -7.13 -11.72
CA ARG A 152 28.43 -7.60 -13.10
C ARG A 152 26.97 -7.76 -13.54
N ASP A 153 26.10 -8.30 -12.68
CA ASP A 153 24.68 -8.46 -12.98
C ASP A 153 24.01 -7.10 -13.18
N VAL A 154 24.42 -6.09 -12.40
CA VAL A 154 23.94 -4.71 -12.55
C VAL A 154 24.41 -4.12 -13.88
N SER A 155 25.68 -4.33 -14.27
CA SER A 155 26.22 -3.87 -15.57
C SER A 155 25.50 -4.54 -16.74
N ASP A 156 25.34 -5.86 -16.69
CA ASP A 156 24.64 -6.66 -17.70
C ASP A 156 23.15 -6.23 -17.80
N PHE A 157 22.51 -5.88 -16.68
CA PHE A 157 21.17 -5.31 -16.67
C PHE A 157 21.10 -3.96 -17.39
N ILE A 158 22.06 -3.06 -17.16
CA ILE A 158 22.07 -1.76 -17.81
C ILE A 158 22.14 -1.91 -19.33
N ASP A 159 22.97 -2.81 -19.82
CA ASP A 159 23.08 -3.10 -21.25
C ASP A 159 21.81 -3.74 -21.81
N PHE A 160 21.21 -4.67 -21.05
CA PHE A 160 19.92 -5.25 -21.39
C PHE A 160 18.81 -4.18 -21.45
N ALA A 161 18.70 -3.29 -20.48
CA ALA A 161 17.70 -2.24 -20.44
C ALA A 161 17.86 -1.25 -21.60
N ARG A 162 19.09 -0.89 -21.97
CA ARG A 162 19.36 -0.05 -23.15
C ARG A 162 18.92 -0.71 -24.46
N ALA A 163 19.11 -2.02 -24.57
CA ALA A 163 18.74 -2.77 -25.77
C ALA A 163 17.22 -2.99 -25.90
N HIS A 164 16.48 -3.03 -24.77
CA HIS A 164 15.07 -3.42 -24.71
C HIS A 164 14.14 -2.33 -24.16
N GLY A 165 14.67 -1.17 -23.76
CA GLY A 165 13.92 -0.09 -23.10
C GLY A 165 12.93 0.68 -23.99
N ASN A 166 12.82 0.40 -25.27
CA ASN A 166 11.92 1.09 -26.20
C ASN A 166 10.71 0.26 -26.64
N GLY A 167 10.22 -0.63 -25.81
CA GLY A 167 8.90 -1.28 -26.04
C GLY A 167 8.88 -2.40 -27.09
N ALA A 168 10.02 -2.90 -27.55
CA ALA A 168 10.08 -4.06 -28.43
C ALA A 168 10.09 -5.35 -27.60
N HIS A 169 8.91 -5.77 -27.15
CA HIS A 169 8.73 -7.07 -26.50
C HIS A 169 8.50 -8.15 -27.55
N THR A 170 9.53 -8.76 -28.03
CA THR A 170 9.45 -10.09 -28.63
C THR A 170 10.02 -11.10 -27.64
N VAL A 171 9.11 -11.77 -26.96
CA VAL A 171 9.40 -13.01 -26.24
C VAL A 171 9.58 -14.08 -27.32
N THR A 172 10.80 -14.51 -27.57
CA THR A 172 11.09 -15.78 -28.23
C THR A 172 11.53 -16.80 -27.22
#